data_59b39daf6109aa9d3cea6c2d06c5673e
#
_entry.id   59b39daf6109aa9d3cea6c2d06c5673e
#
_cell.length_a   1.000
_cell.length_b   1.000
_cell.length_c   1.000
_cell.angle_alpha   90.00
_cell.angle_beta   90.00
_cell.angle_gamma   90.00
#
_symmetry.space_group_name_H-M   'P 1'
#
loop_
_entity.id
_entity.type
_entity.pdbx_description
1 polymer ?
#
loop_
_entity_poly.entity_id
_entity_poly.type
_entity_poly.pdbx_seq_one_letter_code
_entity_poly.pdbx_strand_id
1 'polypeptide(L)'
;MRTTIFRRRGDHVEADVATSPDWRSFEEYDGRPLALVKLVELIQPPRAEVQLVEIAAGGHFTMHSSPDLAFCQIVRGKGKLGLPDGTALSYKGPELYVFLPGTLHDWHDVEEDTLLSVCLVKQA
;
A
#
# COMPACT_ATOMS: atom_id res chain seq x y z
N MET A 1 11.74 2.54 4.72
CA MET A 1 11.78 1.16 5.28
C MET A 1 12.86 0.35 4.57
N ARG A 2 13.74 -0.24 5.33
CA ARG A 2 14.73 -1.15 4.78
C ARG A 2 14.05 -2.45 4.34
N THR A 3 14.28 -2.87 3.10
CA THR A 3 13.67 -4.07 2.53
C THR A 3 14.75 -5.01 2.03
N THR A 4 14.62 -6.29 2.36
CA THR A 4 15.54 -7.32 1.87
C THR A 4 14.72 -8.36 1.12
N ILE A 5 15.11 -8.62 -0.13
CA ILE A 5 14.49 -9.64 -0.96
C ILE A 5 15.46 -10.81 -1.11
N PHE A 6 15.03 -11.97 -0.73
CA PHE A 6 15.83 -13.20 -0.82
C PHE A 6 15.45 -13.99 -2.06
N ARG A 7 16.43 -14.44 -2.82
CA ARG A 7 16.22 -15.23 -4.04
C ARG A 7 17.05 -16.49 -4.00
N ARG A 8 16.49 -17.56 -4.52
CA ARG A 8 17.24 -18.78 -4.74
C ARG A 8 18.06 -18.65 -6.03
N ARG A 9 19.36 -18.95 -5.93
CA ARG A 9 20.28 -19.03 -7.07
C ARG A 9 20.97 -20.39 -7.02
N GLY A 10 20.46 -21.36 -7.80
CA GLY A 10 20.97 -22.72 -7.75
C GLY A 10 20.76 -23.35 -6.38
N ASP A 11 21.85 -23.66 -5.69
CA ASP A 11 21.84 -24.29 -4.36
C ASP A 11 22.09 -23.30 -3.21
N HIS A 12 22.13 -21.99 -3.48
CA HIS A 12 22.31 -20.97 -2.46
C HIS A 12 21.25 -19.88 -2.53
N VAL A 13 21.22 -19.02 -1.53
CA VAL A 13 20.29 -17.92 -1.41
C VAL A 13 21.06 -16.60 -1.45
N GLU A 14 20.61 -15.70 -2.29
CA GLU A 14 21.12 -14.33 -2.37
C GLU A 14 20.14 -13.37 -1.69
N ALA A 15 20.66 -12.32 -1.10
CA ALA A 15 19.88 -11.26 -0.48
C ALA A 15 20.14 -9.92 -1.15
N ASP A 16 19.08 -9.28 -1.62
CA ASP A 16 19.13 -7.92 -2.16
C ASP A 16 18.57 -6.96 -1.12
N VAL A 17 19.41 -6.08 -0.61
CA VAL A 17 19.04 -5.12 0.43
C VAL A 17 18.86 -3.73 -0.16
N ALA A 18 17.70 -3.14 0.03
CA ALA A 18 17.42 -1.75 -0.30
C ALA A 18 17.15 -0.96 0.98
N THR A 19 18.05 -0.03 1.31
CA THR A 19 17.89 0.81 2.51
C THR A 19 17.03 2.04 2.25
N SER A 20 17.01 2.50 0.98
CA SER A 20 16.20 3.63 0.53
C SER A 20 15.44 3.21 -0.71
N PRO A 21 14.11 2.99 -0.60
CA PRO A 21 13.31 2.68 -1.77
C PRO A 21 13.33 3.82 -2.79
N ASP A 22 13.26 3.47 -4.07
CA ASP A 22 13.15 4.43 -5.17
C ASP A 22 11.69 4.88 -5.31
N TRP A 23 11.28 5.80 -4.45
CA TRP A 23 9.94 6.32 -4.41
C TRP A 23 9.60 7.10 -5.67
N ARG A 24 8.42 6.86 -6.23
CA ARG A 24 7.87 7.67 -7.30
C ARG A 24 6.54 8.28 -6.87
N SER A 25 6.25 9.46 -7.36
CA SER A 25 4.97 10.12 -7.15
C SER A 25 3.86 9.29 -7.80
N PHE A 26 2.78 9.09 -7.07
CA PHE A 26 1.61 8.35 -7.54
C PHE A 26 0.44 9.33 -7.58
N GLU A 27 0.16 9.87 -8.76
CA GLU A 27 -0.72 11.02 -8.93
C GLU A 27 -2.14 10.66 -9.34
N GLU A 28 -2.35 9.43 -9.83
CA GLU A 28 -3.63 9.01 -10.37
C GLU A 28 -3.84 7.51 -10.16
N TYR A 29 -5.06 7.12 -9.83
CA TYR A 29 -5.47 5.74 -9.77
C TYR A 29 -6.84 5.60 -10.42
N ASP A 30 -6.92 4.74 -11.46
CA ASP A 30 -8.15 4.46 -12.20
C ASP A 30 -8.86 5.73 -12.69
N GLY A 31 -8.07 6.67 -13.22
CA GLY A 31 -8.56 7.94 -13.76
C GLY A 31 -8.90 9.00 -12.71
N ARG A 32 -8.66 8.75 -11.42
CA ARG A 32 -8.98 9.66 -10.33
C ARG A 32 -7.71 10.24 -9.71
N PRO A 33 -7.71 11.53 -9.36
CA PRO A 33 -6.51 12.15 -8.79
C PRO A 33 -6.26 11.71 -7.36
N LEU A 34 -4.97 11.57 -7.05
CA LEU A 34 -4.47 11.32 -5.70
C LEU A 34 -3.68 12.54 -5.23
N ALA A 35 -3.58 12.74 -3.92
CA ALA A 35 -2.83 13.84 -3.35
C ALA A 35 -1.76 13.35 -2.39
N LEU A 36 -0.51 13.75 -2.62
CA LEU A 36 0.64 13.49 -1.75
C LEU A 36 0.87 11.98 -1.51
N VAL A 37 0.69 11.18 -2.54
CA VAL A 37 0.89 9.74 -2.48
C VAL A 37 2.16 9.38 -3.25
N LYS A 38 2.98 8.52 -2.66
CA LYS A 38 4.16 7.92 -3.29
C LYS A 38 4.05 6.41 -3.23
N LEU A 39 4.66 5.76 -4.19
CA LEU A 39 4.60 4.31 -4.32
C LEU A 39 5.94 3.78 -4.80
N VAL A 40 6.30 2.61 -4.32
CA VAL A 40 7.38 1.82 -4.89
C VAL A 40 6.91 0.37 -5.01
N GLU A 41 7.09 -0.20 -6.18
CA GLU A 41 6.84 -1.60 -6.43
C GLU A 41 8.11 -2.37 -6.10
N LEU A 42 8.04 -3.26 -5.12
CA LEU A 42 9.20 -4.03 -4.66
C LEU A 42 9.42 -5.27 -5.52
N ILE A 43 8.33 -5.98 -5.84
CA ILE A 43 8.38 -7.22 -6.59
C ILE A 43 7.00 -7.49 -7.20
N GLN A 44 7.00 -8.03 -8.42
CA GLN A 44 5.78 -8.41 -9.13
C GLN A 44 5.88 -9.84 -9.64
N PRO A 45 5.79 -10.85 -8.75
CA PRO A 45 5.68 -12.22 -9.22
C PRO A 45 4.33 -12.44 -9.92
N PRO A 46 4.14 -13.54 -10.68
CA PRO A 46 2.94 -13.72 -11.51
C PRO A 46 1.61 -13.64 -10.77
N ARG A 47 1.60 -13.93 -9.45
CA ARG A 47 0.35 -14.01 -8.67
C ARG A 47 0.28 -13.04 -7.51
N ALA A 48 1.23 -12.14 -7.40
CA ALA A 48 1.22 -11.17 -6.31
C ALA A 48 1.95 -9.89 -6.71
N GLU A 49 1.65 -8.81 -6.00
CA GLU A 49 2.42 -7.59 -6.05
C GLU A 49 2.75 -7.19 -4.62
N VAL A 50 3.98 -6.79 -4.38
CA VAL A 50 4.40 -6.25 -3.08
C VAL A 50 4.84 -4.82 -3.29
N GLN A 51 4.19 -3.90 -2.57
CA GLN A 51 4.37 -2.47 -2.73
C GLN A 51 4.59 -1.80 -1.39
N LEU A 52 5.26 -0.67 -1.40
CA LEU A 52 5.19 0.30 -0.32
C LEU A 52 4.47 1.52 -0.84
N VAL A 53 3.56 2.06 -0.03
CA VAL A 53 2.80 3.27 -0.33
C VAL A 53 2.98 4.24 0.81
N GLU A 54 3.29 5.49 0.49
CA GLU A 54 3.33 6.56 1.48
C GLU A 54 2.29 7.61 1.15
N ILE A 55 1.48 7.97 2.14
CA ILE A 55 0.54 9.08 2.05
C ILE A 55 0.98 10.10 3.09
N ALA A 56 1.46 11.24 2.63
CA ALA A 56 1.90 12.30 3.54
C ALA A 56 0.70 12.92 4.26
N ALA A 57 0.97 13.53 5.42
CA ALA A 57 -0.04 14.30 6.15
C ALA A 57 -0.73 15.31 5.20
N GLY A 58 -2.04 15.36 5.24
CA GLY A 58 -2.85 16.17 4.33
C GLY A 58 -3.09 15.53 2.97
N GLY A 59 -2.53 14.35 2.72
CA GLY A 59 -2.74 13.61 1.49
C GLY A 59 -4.08 12.90 1.43
N HIS A 60 -4.35 12.31 0.27
CA HIS A 60 -5.61 11.62 0.03
C HIS A 60 -5.43 10.55 -1.04
N PHE A 61 -5.91 9.36 -0.77
CA PHE A 61 -6.03 8.30 -1.77
C PHE A 61 -7.51 8.09 -2.03
N THR A 62 -7.94 8.45 -3.23
CA THR A 62 -9.37 8.48 -3.58
C THR A 62 -10.03 7.11 -3.49
N MET A 63 -11.36 7.09 -3.37
CA MET A 63 -12.16 5.86 -3.29
C MET A 63 -11.82 4.94 -4.45
N HIS A 64 -11.45 3.72 -4.11
CA HIS A 64 -11.02 2.72 -5.09
C HIS A 64 -11.25 1.31 -4.55
N SER A 65 -11.17 0.35 -5.45
CA SER A 65 -11.13 -1.06 -5.10
C SER A 65 -10.12 -1.77 -5.99
N SER A 66 -9.80 -2.99 -5.64
CA SER A 66 -8.96 -3.86 -6.45
C SER A 66 -9.70 -5.18 -6.68
N PRO A 67 -9.54 -5.82 -7.85
CA PRO A 67 -10.05 -7.18 -8.04
C PRO A 67 -9.26 -8.21 -7.23
N ASP A 68 -8.15 -7.81 -6.65
CA ASP A 68 -7.24 -8.68 -5.91
C ASP A 68 -7.58 -8.69 -4.41
N LEU A 69 -7.12 -9.72 -3.71
CA LEU A 69 -7.10 -9.73 -2.26
C LEU A 69 -5.95 -8.85 -1.80
N ALA A 70 -6.21 -7.85 -0.97
CA ALA A 70 -5.20 -6.92 -0.51
C ALA A 70 -4.93 -7.07 0.98
N PHE A 71 -3.67 -7.34 1.32
CA PHE A 71 -3.17 -7.23 2.70
C PHE A 71 -2.47 -5.89 2.83
N CYS A 72 -3.03 -5.01 3.65
CA CYS A 72 -2.51 -3.66 3.83
C CYS A 72 -2.08 -3.47 5.27
N GLN A 73 -0.78 -3.55 5.52
CA GLN A 73 -0.24 -3.28 6.83
C GLN A 73 0.07 -1.79 6.96
N ILE A 74 -0.57 -1.15 7.90
CA ILE A 74 -0.24 0.22 8.28
C ILE A 74 0.96 0.14 9.22
N VAL A 75 2.14 0.47 8.69
CA VAL A 75 3.39 0.38 9.45
C VAL A 75 3.47 1.51 10.46
N ARG A 76 3.08 2.71 10.03
CA ARG A 76 3.00 3.90 10.86
C ARG A 76 2.01 4.89 10.24
N GLY A 77 1.58 5.85 11.02
CA GLY A 77 0.71 6.91 10.57
C GLY A 77 -0.65 6.88 11.23
N LYS A 78 -1.42 7.92 10.97
CA LYS A 78 -2.73 8.15 11.60
C LYS A 78 -3.63 8.93 10.66
N GLY A 79 -4.90 8.57 10.60
CA GLY A 79 -5.87 9.23 9.75
C GLY A 79 -7.19 8.48 9.71
N LYS A 80 -7.90 8.61 8.59
CA LYS A 80 -9.22 8.01 8.39
C LYS A 80 -9.23 7.08 7.17
N LEU A 81 -9.88 5.93 7.34
CA LEU A 81 -10.26 5.05 6.24
C LEU A 81 -11.75 5.23 5.97
N GLY A 82 -12.10 5.70 4.79
CA GLY A 82 -13.48 5.96 4.40
C GLY A 82 -14.11 4.78 3.68
N LEU A 83 -15.40 4.58 3.93
CA LEU A 83 -16.21 3.53 3.30
C LEU A 83 -17.27 4.14 2.40
N PRO A 84 -17.84 3.37 1.44
CA PRO A 84 -18.78 3.91 0.46
C PRO A 84 -20.05 4.52 1.04
N ASP A 85 -20.46 4.07 2.25
CA ASP A 85 -21.65 4.58 2.91
C ASP A 85 -21.44 5.90 3.66
N GLY A 86 -20.23 6.46 3.56
CA GLY A 86 -19.86 7.70 4.23
C GLY A 86 -19.32 7.54 5.64
N THR A 87 -19.29 6.31 6.18
CA THR A 87 -18.65 6.07 7.47
C THR A 87 -17.13 6.07 7.32
N ALA A 88 -16.42 6.31 8.41
CA ALA A 88 -14.98 6.28 8.43
C ALA A 88 -14.48 5.62 9.71
N LEU A 89 -13.38 4.87 9.56
CA LEU A 89 -12.66 4.25 10.64
C LEU A 89 -11.39 5.06 10.90
N SER A 90 -11.08 5.32 12.16
CA SER A 90 -9.78 5.90 12.51
C SER A 90 -8.73 4.81 12.50
N TYR A 91 -7.64 5.04 11.77
CA TYR A 91 -6.51 4.11 11.80
C TYR A 91 -5.33 4.74 12.54
N LYS A 92 -4.52 3.88 13.12
CA LYS A 92 -3.23 4.24 13.72
C LYS A 92 -2.31 3.04 13.62
N GLY A 93 -1.16 3.21 13.00
CA GLY A 93 -0.17 2.14 12.91
C GLY A 93 0.49 1.80 14.25
N PRO A 94 0.93 0.56 14.43
CA PRO A 94 0.83 -0.56 13.48
C PRO A 94 -0.56 -1.21 13.50
N GLU A 95 -1.09 -1.51 12.31
CA GLU A 95 -2.41 -2.10 12.16
C GLU A 95 -2.47 -2.85 10.83
N LEU A 96 -3.20 -3.96 10.76
CA LEU A 96 -3.38 -4.71 9.51
C LEU A 96 -4.81 -4.59 9.04
N TYR A 97 -4.98 -4.10 7.82
CA TYR A 97 -6.25 -4.12 7.12
C TYR A 97 -6.21 -5.14 5.99
N VAL A 98 -7.27 -5.92 5.87
CA VAL A 98 -7.43 -6.89 4.78
C VAL A 98 -8.65 -6.48 3.97
N PHE A 99 -8.44 -6.21 2.69
CA PHE A 99 -9.52 -5.85 1.78
C PHE A 99 -9.79 -7.03 0.87
N LEU A 100 -10.99 -7.61 0.99
CA LEU A 100 -11.44 -8.66 0.08
C LEU A 100 -11.67 -8.07 -1.32
N PRO A 101 -11.61 -8.88 -2.38
CA PRO A 101 -11.77 -8.37 -3.75
C PRO A 101 -13.01 -7.49 -3.91
N GLY A 102 -12.85 -6.34 -4.56
CA GLY A 102 -13.95 -5.43 -4.84
C GLY A 102 -14.39 -4.53 -3.69
N THR A 103 -13.65 -4.50 -2.58
CA THR A 103 -14.01 -3.67 -1.43
C THR A 103 -13.57 -2.23 -1.64
N LEU A 104 -14.54 -1.33 -1.78
CA LEU A 104 -14.28 0.11 -1.96
C LEU A 104 -13.86 0.76 -0.66
N HIS A 105 -12.85 1.61 -0.72
CA HIS A 105 -12.37 2.38 0.42
C HIS A 105 -11.55 3.57 -0.05
N ASP A 106 -11.36 4.55 0.84
CA ASP A 106 -10.44 5.65 0.60
C ASP A 106 -9.60 5.93 1.85
N TRP A 107 -8.53 6.69 1.65
CA TRP A 107 -7.68 7.18 2.74
C TRP A 107 -7.80 8.70 2.75
N HIS A 108 -8.27 9.28 3.87
CA HIS A 108 -8.46 10.71 3.98
C HIS A 108 -8.19 11.21 5.40
N ASP A 109 -8.19 12.53 5.56
CA ASP A 109 -7.85 13.17 6.84
C ASP A 109 -6.59 12.56 7.43
N VAL A 110 -5.56 12.42 6.59
CA VAL A 110 -4.27 11.87 7.00
C VAL A 110 -3.59 12.90 7.90
N GLU A 111 -3.50 12.56 9.18
CA GLU A 111 -2.94 13.47 10.19
C GLU A 111 -1.42 13.35 10.31
N GLU A 112 -0.89 12.15 10.13
CA GLU A 112 0.53 11.86 10.17
C GLU A 112 0.92 11.08 8.93
N ASP A 113 2.15 11.29 8.46
CA ASP A 113 2.69 10.54 7.33
C ASP A 113 2.46 9.05 7.53
N THR A 114 1.75 8.44 6.60
CA THR A 114 1.31 7.07 6.68
C THR A 114 2.14 6.20 5.74
N LEU A 115 2.73 5.14 6.28
CA LEU A 115 3.44 4.15 5.48
C LEU A 115 2.65 2.86 5.48
N LEU A 116 2.32 2.39 4.28
CA LEU A 116 1.61 1.15 4.04
C LEU A 116 2.54 0.13 3.39
N SER A 117 2.50 -1.09 3.89
CA SER A 117 3.07 -2.25 3.21
C SER A 117 1.91 -3.03 2.62
N VAL A 118 1.87 -3.13 1.29
CA VAL A 118 0.72 -3.70 0.58
C VAL A 118 1.15 -4.95 -0.16
N CYS A 119 0.41 -6.02 0.03
CA CYS A 119 0.54 -7.23 -0.77
C CYS A 119 -0.79 -7.51 -1.45
N LEU A 120 -0.78 -7.48 -2.78
CA LEU A 120 -1.94 -7.83 -3.60
C LEU A 120 -1.77 -9.26 -4.08
N VAL A 121 -2.76 -10.09 -3.77
CA VAL A 121 -2.79 -11.49 -4.24
C VAL A 121 -3.78 -11.60 -5.37
N LYS A 122 -3.27 -11.90 -6.56
CA LYS A 122 -4.08 -11.98 -7.77
C LYS A 122 -5.12 -13.09 -7.66
N GLN A 123 -6.34 -12.77 -8.03
CA GLN A 123 -7.41 -13.74 -8.08
C GLN A 123 -7.49 -14.37 -9.48
N ALA A 124 -7.78 -15.66 -9.50
CA ALA A 124 -7.86 -16.41 -10.77
C ALA A 124 -9.09 -16.03 -11.58
#